data_3830e4ba36916432796ead8191057db0
#
_entry.id   3830e4ba36916432796ead8191057db0
#
_cell.length_a   1.000
_cell.length_b   1.000
_cell.length_c   1.000
_cell.angle_alpha   90.00
_cell.angle_beta   90.00
_cell.angle_gamma   90.00
#
_symmetry.space_group_name_H-M   'P 1'
#
loop_
_entity.id
_entity.type
_entity.pdbx_description
1 polymer ?
#
loop_
_entity_poly.entity_id
_entity_poly.type
_entity_poly.pdbx_seq_one_letter_code
_entity_poly.pdbx_strand_id
1 'polypeptide(L)'
;TGTIKRAQDKAARALGADRVFFVTNGTSTSNKMAVQALLAPGDIAIVDRNCHKSHHYGMVLAGAQPLYVEAFPMTEYSMYGAVPLNTIKQALLNAKADGRLDRVKMLDLTNCTFDGHIYNTRRVMEECLAIKPDLIFLWDEAWFGFARFSPFLRRRTGLGAANAIEAWMHDPKSVAAYEKQQAELGKNPSNEVLLKTRLIPDPRQIRLRVYQTNSTHKSMSAIRQGSMLSVKDVEFHTVEQQFKEAVFTHASTSPNQQLIASLDVSRRQMELEGYGLVANAIEIAIAIRKAVNSNPLISRYFRVLGADAMVPAQYRQSGFKDYLDPSANWASALKSLDDDEFCLDPTRMTLVCGTAGYDGTQFKGILANEYNIQINKTSRNSVLLQSNINNTRSDVAHLIRVLAEIAGEVDRGLTQGGANAKKTFEARVKSLMTDVPDLPNFSHFHPSFRGDAGAKTNEGDIRSGFYAAYDAPGCEFIRLGDPEIDRRLKAGPELVSASFVIPYPPGFPIMVPGQVITQETIDFMRKLDVKEIHGYDAKEGLKLVRIEALAKIGKPKPGAAPKLKAAS
;
A
#
# COMPACT_ATOMS: atom_id res chain seq x y z
N THR A 1 -10.79 22.52 -22.51
CA THR A 1 -10.09 23.76 -22.78
C THR A 1 -10.39 24.78 -21.68
N GLY A 2 -9.61 25.83 -21.57
CA GLY A 2 -9.93 26.96 -20.74
C GLY A 2 -9.79 26.72 -19.23
N THR A 3 -10.87 26.77 -18.47
CA THR A 3 -10.84 26.88 -17.01
C THR A 3 -10.32 25.63 -16.33
N ILE A 4 -10.78 24.45 -16.73
CA ILE A 4 -10.32 23.17 -16.13
C ILE A 4 -8.82 22.97 -16.39
N LYS A 5 -8.36 23.22 -17.62
CA LYS A 5 -6.93 23.13 -17.93
C LYS A 5 -6.10 24.08 -17.07
N ARG A 6 -6.51 25.35 -16.95
CA ARG A 6 -5.81 26.31 -16.07
C ARG A 6 -5.79 25.87 -14.61
N ALA A 7 -6.86 25.25 -14.11
CA ALA A 7 -6.91 24.71 -12.75
C ALA A 7 -5.92 23.53 -12.59
N GLN A 8 -5.86 22.62 -13.55
CA GLN A 8 -4.91 21.51 -13.58
C GLN A 8 -3.45 21.98 -13.69
N ASP A 9 -3.17 23.00 -14.51
CA ASP A 9 -1.85 23.62 -14.62
C ASP A 9 -1.40 24.29 -13.30
N LYS A 10 -2.35 24.90 -12.56
CA LYS A 10 -2.08 25.42 -11.20
C LYS A 10 -1.82 24.27 -10.22
N ALA A 11 -2.61 23.20 -10.30
CA ALA A 11 -2.41 22.03 -9.45
C ALA A 11 -1.04 21.36 -9.72
N ALA A 12 -0.60 21.29 -10.96
CA ALA A 12 0.72 20.79 -11.32
C ALA A 12 1.83 21.59 -10.61
N ARG A 13 1.76 22.93 -10.67
CA ARG A 13 2.73 23.77 -9.93
C ARG A 13 2.68 23.57 -8.42
N ALA A 14 1.49 23.52 -7.83
CA ALA A 14 1.32 23.35 -6.39
C ALA A 14 1.90 22.01 -5.91
N LEU A 15 1.67 20.94 -6.67
CA LEU A 15 2.12 19.59 -6.34
C LEU A 15 3.57 19.31 -6.77
N GLY A 16 4.15 20.14 -7.64
CA GLY A 16 5.51 19.94 -8.17
C GLY A 16 5.55 18.86 -9.27
N ALA A 17 4.49 18.77 -10.05
CA ALA A 17 4.33 17.88 -11.20
C ALA A 17 4.46 18.66 -12.51
N ASP A 18 4.71 17.96 -13.62
CA ASP A 18 4.64 18.53 -14.96
C ASP A 18 3.19 18.67 -15.43
N ARG A 19 2.35 17.69 -15.06
CA ARG A 19 0.92 17.65 -15.38
C ARG A 19 0.10 17.09 -14.23
N VAL A 20 -1.15 17.53 -14.11
CA VAL A 20 -2.15 16.96 -13.21
C VAL A 20 -3.46 16.76 -13.94
N PHE A 21 -4.08 15.61 -13.71
CA PHE A 21 -5.42 15.28 -14.20
C PHE A 21 -6.37 15.23 -13.00
N PHE A 22 -7.48 15.97 -13.10
CA PHE A 22 -8.56 15.90 -12.13
C PHE A 22 -9.45 14.69 -12.43
N VAL A 23 -9.66 13.86 -11.44
CA VAL A 23 -10.43 12.61 -11.54
C VAL A 23 -11.59 12.66 -10.56
N THR A 24 -12.81 12.47 -11.09
CA THR A 24 -14.06 12.62 -10.33
C THR A 24 -14.61 11.30 -9.79
N ASN A 25 -13.87 10.21 -9.94
CA ASN A 25 -14.31 8.87 -9.50
C ASN A 25 -13.28 8.16 -8.61
N GLY A 26 -12.58 8.95 -7.78
CA GLY A 26 -11.65 8.49 -6.76
C GLY A 26 -10.32 7.99 -7.31
N THR A 27 -9.36 7.80 -6.39
CA THR A 27 -8.03 7.27 -6.72
C THR A 27 -8.09 5.86 -7.29
N SER A 28 -9.12 5.09 -6.98
CA SER A 28 -9.36 3.79 -7.65
C SER A 28 -9.42 3.92 -9.17
N THR A 29 -9.95 5.02 -9.68
CA THR A 29 -9.97 5.32 -11.11
C THR A 29 -8.64 5.88 -11.58
N SER A 30 -8.02 6.77 -10.82
CA SER A 30 -6.68 7.31 -11.13
C SER A 30 -5.64 6.19 -11.29
N ASN A 31 -5.63 5.19 -10.39
CA ASN A 31 -4.74 4.03 -10.47
C ASN A 31 -4.99 3.21 -11.74
N LYS A 32 -6.26 2.90 -12.05
CA LYS A 32 -6.60 2.17 -13.27
C LYS A 32 -6.23 2.93 -14.55
N MET A 33 -6.42 4.25 -14.58
CA MET A 33 -5.99 5.11 -15.69
C MET A 33 -4.48 5.02 -15.91
N ALA A 34 -3.68 5.16 -14.84
CA ALA A 34 -2.22 5.08 -14.92
C ALA A 34 -1.77 3.70 -15.42
N VAL A 35 -2.29 2.62 -14.82
CA VAL A 35 -1.93 1.26 -15.21
C VAL A 35 -2.29 0.98 -16.67
N GLN A 36 -3.50 1.32 -17.11
CA GLN A 36 -3.96 1.09 -18.49
C GLN A 36 -3.19 1.94 -19.53
N ALA A 37 -2.79 3.15 -19.16
CA ALA A 37 -2.06 4.03 -20.07
C ALA A 37 -0.61 3.58 -20.28
N LEU A 38 -0.01 2.93 -19.29
CA LEU A 38 1.43 2.70 -19.22
C LEU A 38 1.84 1.24 -19.41
N LEU A 39 0.90 0.30 -19.32
CA LEU A 39 1.15 -1.13 -19.44
C LEU A 39 0.33 -1.74 -20.57
N ALA A 40 0.94 -2.67 -21.28
CA ALA A 40 0.34 -3.47 -22.33
C ALA A 40 0.22 -4.95 -21.90
N PRO A 41 -0.60 -5.76 -22.61
CA PRO A 41 -0.67 -7.20 -22.37
C PRO A 41 0.71 -7.87 -22.42
N GLY A 42 1.04 -8.57 -21.34
CA GLY A 42 2.32 -9.26 -21.17
C GLY A 42 3.44 -8.45 -20.53
N ASP A 43 3.27 -7.14 -20.33
CA ASP A 43 4.19 -6.36 -19.48
C ASP A 43 4.12 -6.85 -18.03
N ILE A 44 5.25 -6.74 -17.32
CA ILE A 44 5.35 -7.10 -15.91
C ILE A 44 5.35 -5.81 -15.08
N ALA A 45 4.51 -5.79 -14.04
CA ALA A 45 4.55 -4.78 -13.01
C ALA A 45 4.96 -5.42 -11.67
N ILE A 46 5.96 -4.86 -11.00
CA ILE A 46 6.27 -5.20 -9.60
C ILE A 46 5.28 -4.45 -8.73
N VAL A 47 4.49 -5.17 -7.94
CA VAL A 47 3.33 -4.62 -7.21
C VAL A 47 3.35 -5.07 -5.76
N ASP A 48 3.14 -4.14 -4.83
CA ASP A 48 2.87 -4.48 -3.43
C ASP A 48 1.65 -5.43 -3.34
N ARG A 49 1.84 -6.60 -2.76
CA ARG A 49 0.76 -7.58 -2.62
C ARG A 49 -0.43 -7.06 -1.81
N ASN A 50 -0.17 -6.13 -0.89
CA ASN A 50 -1.16 -5.52 -0.01
C ASN A 50 -1.71 -4.19 -0.55
N CYS A 51 -1.50 -3.89 -1.83
CA CYS A 51 -2.03 -2.70 -2.47
C CYS A 51 -3.56 -2.69 -2.51
N HIS A 52 -4.12 -1.50 -2.74
CA HIS A 52 -5.57 -1.35 -2.91
C HIS A 52 -6.06 -2.13 -4.13
N LYS A 53 -7.25 -2.74 -4.03
CA LYS A 53 -7.86 -3.56 -5.10
C LYS A 53 -7.86 -2.92 -6.50
N SER A 54 -7.81 -1.59 -6.61
CA SER A 54 -7.79 -0.90 -7.91
C SER A 54 -6.56 -1.22 -8.75
N HIS A 55 -5.43 -1.53 -8.13
CA HIS A 55 -4.20 -1.93 -8.83
C HIS A 55 -4.38 -3.31 -9.46
N HIS A 56 -4.89 -4.27 -8.70
CA HIS A 56 -5.19 -5.62 -9.23
C HIS A 56 -6.18 -5.56 -10.40
N TYR A 57 -7.27 -4.80 -10.26
CA TYR A 57 -8.22 -4.60 -11.38
C TYR A 57 -7.61 -3.82 -12.54
N GLY A 58 -6.70 -2.89 -12.28
CA GLY A 58 -5.93 -2.22 -13.32
C GLY A 58 -5.11 -3.20 -14.15
N MET A 59 -4.41 -4.15 -13.49
CA MET A 59 -3.66 -5.21 -14.16
C MET A 59 -4.56 -6.14 -14.98
N VAL A 60 -5.74 -6.53 -14.44
CA VAL A 60 -6.74 -7.31 -15.18
C VAL A 60 -7.17 -6.60 -16.46
N LEU A 61 -7.46 -5.28 -16.39
CA LEU A 61 -7.90 -4.49 -17.54
C LEU A 61 -6.78 -4.31 -18.57
N ALA A 62 -5.58 -3.99 -18.14
CA ALA A 62 -4.42 -3.81 -19.03
C ALA A 62 -3.91 -5.14 -19.63
N GLY A 63 -4.18 -6.28 -18.97
CA GLY A 63 -3.56 -7.57 -19.31
C GLY A 63 -2.09 -7.66 -18.88
N ALA A 64 -1.66 -6.78 -18.00
CA ALA A 64 -0.34 -6.83 -17.41
C ALA A 64 -0.22 -7.96 -16.37
N GLN A 65 0.99 -8.44 -16.17
CA GLN A 65 1.31 -9.53 -15.26
C GLN A 65 1.90 -8.98 -13.95
N PRO A 66 1.17 -9.02 -12.83
CA PRO A 66 1.73 -8.62 -11.56
C PRO A 66 2.80 -9.60 -11.10
N LEU A 67 3.96 -9.07 -10.76
CA LEU A 67 5.00 -9.70 -9.96
C LEU A 67 4.84 -9.16 -8.54
N TYR A 68 4.14 -9.91 -7.71
CA TYR A 68 3.87 -9.48 -6.34
C TYR A 68 5.13 -9.52 -5.47
N VAL A 69 5.31 -8.46 -4.69
CA VAL A 69 6.30 -8.33 -3.65
C VAL A 69 5.60 -8.13 -2.31
N GLU A 70 6.14 -8.70 -1.25
CA GLU A 70 5.48 -8.75 0.05
C GLU A 70 6.06 -7.76 1.04
N ALA A 71 5.15 -7.11 1.78
CA ALA A 71 5.48 -6.29 2.91
C ALA A 71 5.95 -7.15 4.10
N PHE A 72 6.81 -6.61 4.95
CA PHE A 72 7.21 -7.32 6.17
C PHE A 72 6.01 -7.51 7.11
N PRO A 73 5.90 -8.69 7.75
CA PRO A 73 4.79 -8.98 8.66
C PRO A 73 4.98 -8.27 10.01
N MET A 74 3.88 -7.83 10.58
CA MET A 74 3.75 -7.32 11.94
C MET A 74 2.75 -8.21 12.68
N THR A 75 3.15 -9.45 12.94
CA THR A 75 2.30 -10.54 13.44
C THR A 75 1.62 -10.16 14.76
N GLU A 76 2.33 -9.53 15.68
CA GLU A 76 1.79 -9.07 16.97
C GLU A 76 0.52 -8.22 16.83
N TYR A 77 0.40 -7.45 15.73
CA TYR A 77 -0.74 -6.56 15.47
C TYR A 77 -1.64 -7.05 14.35
N SER A 78 -1.42 -8.26 13.81
CA SER A 78 -2.16 -8.84 12.69
C SER A 78 -2.24 -7.89 11.48
N MET A 79 -1.12 -7.30 11.10
CA MET A 79 -1.00 -6.38 9.97
C MET A 79 0.33 -6.55 9.23
N TYR A 80 0.40 -6.02 8.02
CA TYR A 80 1.63 -5.93 7.23
C TYR A 80 2.15 -4.50 7.25
N GLY A 81 3.47 -4.35 7.21
CA GLY A 81 4.14 -3.06 7.12
C GLY A 81 4.27 -2.56 5.68
N ALA A 82 5.49 -2.45 5.18
CA ALA A 82 5.83 -2.00 3.83
C ALA A 82 6.79 -2.98 3.15
N VAL A 83 6.94 -2.88 1.84
CA VAL A 83 7.80 -3.80 1.06
C VAL A 83 9.26 -3.38 1.20
N PRO A 84 10.15 -4.25 1.71
CA PRO A 84 11.58 -3.94 1.81
C PRO A 84 12.20 -3.69 0.44
N LEU A 85 13.08 -2.70 0.34
CA LEU A 85 13.78 -2.35 -0.91
C LEU A 85 14.58 -3.53 -1.46
N ASN A 86 15.18 -4.34 -0.59
CA ASN A 86 15.91 -5.53 -1.03
C ASN A 86 15.00 -6.55 -1.73
N THR A 87 13.74 -6.67 -1.34
CA THR A 87 12.75 -7.53 -2.03
C THR A 87 12.49 -7.01 -3.44
N ILE A 88 12.36 -5.69 -3.62
CA ILE A 88 12.15 -5.05 -4.93
C ILE A 88 13.40 -5.22 -5.81
N LYS A 89 14.59 -4.96 -5.27
CA LYS A 89 15.86 -5.16 -5.98
C LYS A 89 16.05 -6.63 -6.40
N GLN A 90 15.74 -7.57 -5.51
CA GLN A 90 15.81 -9.00 -5.83
C GLN A 90 14.87 -9.38 -6.98
N ALA A 91 13.64 -8.84 -7.02
CA ALA A 91 12.71 -9.05 -8.12
C ALA A 91 13.27 -8.55 -9.46
N LEU A 92 13.87 -7.35 -9.48
CA LEU A 92 14.53 -6.80 -10.68
C LEU A 92 15.75 -7.64 -11.11
N LEU A 93 16.60 -8.05 -10.18
CA LEU A 93 17.77 -8.88 -10.45
C LEU A 93 17.39 -10.28 -10.94
N ASN A 94 16.33 -10.88 -10.40
CA ASN A 94 15.79 -12.14 -10.89
C ASN A 94 15.26 -12.01 -12.31
N ALA A 95 14.49 -10.95 -12.61
CA ALA A 95 14.01 -10.67 -13.97
C ALA A 95 15.17 -10.45 -14.95
N LYS A 96 16.25 -9.81 -14.50
CA LYS A 96 17.48 -9.64 -15.30
C LYS A 96 18.15 -10.98 -15.58
N ALA A 97 18.28 -11.84 -14.58
CA ALA A 97 18.88 -13.17 -14.73
C ALA A 97 18.05 -14.10 -15.64
N ASP A 98 16.73 -13.92 -15.68
CA ASP A 98 15.81 -14.65 -16.57
C ASP A 98 15.75 -14.05 -17.99
N GLY A 99 16.52 -12.97 -18.29
CA GLY A 99 16.47 -12.27 -19.58
C GLY A 99 15.14 -11.56 -19.86
N ARG A 100 14.40 -11.21 -18.82
CA ARG A 100 13.04 -10.63 -18.91
C ARG A 100 12.93 -9.22 -18.33
N LEU A 101 14.05 -8.59 -18.00
CA LEU A 101 14.07 -7.25 -17.40
C LEU A 101 13.35 -6.20 -18.28
N ASP A 102 13.42 -6.35 -19.61
CA ASP A 102 12.75 -5.44 -20.56
C ASP A 102 11.23 -5.51 -20.49
N ARG A 103 10.67 -6.62 -19.99
CA ARG A 103 9.23 -6.76 -19.75
C ARG A 103 8.77 -6.10 -18.46
N VAL A 104 9.68 -5.87 -17.51
CA VAL A 104 9.36 -5.16 -16.26
C VAL A 104 9.25 -3.68 -16.58
N LYS A 105 8.04 -3.14 -16.58
CA LYS A 105 7.78 -1.74 -16.97
C LYS A 105 7.53 -0.83 -15.78
N MET A 106 6.92 -1.35 -14.71
CA MET A 106 6.42 -0.52 -13.62
C MET A 106 6.76 -1.11 -12.24
N LEU A 107 7.07 -0.23 -11.31
CA LEU A 107 7.01 -0.47 -9.86
C LEU A 107 5.82 0.30 -9.30
N ASP A 108 4.88 -0.39 -8.69
CA ASP A 108 3.62 0.13 -8.16
C ASP A 108 3.53 -0.11 -6.65
N LEU A 109 3.66 0.95 -5.86
CA LEU A 109 3.72 0.90 -4.39
C LEU A 109 2.76 1.91 -3.75
N THR A 110 2.24 1.55 -2.58
CA THR A 110 1.39 2.42 -1.76
C THR A 110 2.22 3.21 -0.75
N ASN A 111 2.27 4.54 -0.88
CA ASN A 111 3.00 5.47 -0.02
C ASN A 111 2.09 6.63 0.47
N CYS A 112 1.83 6.84 1.76
CA CYS A 112 2.16 5.90 2.84
C CYS A 112 1.21 4.69 2.80
N THR A 113 1.64 3.59 3.39
CA THR A 113 0.76 2.42 3.58
C THR A 113 -0.46 2.79 4.43
N PHE A 114 -1.46 1.93 4.47
CA PHE A 114 -2.67 2.24 5.24
C PHE A 114 -2.36 2.48 6.72
N ASP A 115 -1.39 1.77 7.28
CA ASP A 115 -0.99 1.87 8.69
C ASP A 115 0.08 2.95 8.96
N GLY A 116 0.51 3.67 7.93
CA GLY A 116 1.34 4.87 8.06
C GLY A 116 2.84 4.66 7.79
N HIS A 117 3.26 3.55 7.21
CA HIS A 117 4.65 3.40 6.78
C HIS A 117 4.93 4.25 5.56
N ILE A 118 5.94 5.10 5.65
CA ILE A 118 6.38 6.00 4.58
C ILE A 118 7.70 5.46 4.03
N TYR A 119 7.74 5.21 2.72
CA TYR A 119 8.95 4.79 2.01
C TYR A 119 9.99 5.92 1.93
N ASN A 120 11.27 5.56 1.87
CA ASN A 120 12.29 6.43 1.30
C ASN A 120 12.16 6.38 -0.22
N THR A 121 11.19 7.13 -0.75
CA THR A 121 10.83 7.11 -2.18
C THR A 121 12.00 7.46 -3.08
N ARG A 122 12.87 8.39 -2.64
CA ARG A 122 14.08 8.75 -3.36
C ARG A 122 15.04 7.57 -3.45
N ARG A 123 15.35 6.91 -2.33
CA ARG A 123 16.24 5.75 -2.29
C ARG A 123 15.69 4.59 -3.12
N VAL A 124 14.38 4.31 -3.01
CA VAL A 124 13.72 3.28 -3.82
C VAL A 124 13.90 3.57 -5.31
N MET A 125 13.64 4.80 -5.76
CA MET A 125 13.78 5.16 -7.17
C MET A 125 15.24 5.12 -7.62
N GLU A 126 16.19 5.71 -6.87
CA GLU A 126 17.62 5.71 -7.21
C GLU A 126 18.15 4.28 -7.38
N GLU A 127 17.92 3.39 -6.40
CA GLU A 127 18.46 2.03 -6.43
C GLU A 127 17.78 1.14 -7.49
N CYS A 128 16.49 1.34 -7.75
CA CYS A 128 15.80 0.65 -8.84
C CYS A 128 16.27 1.14 -10.23
N LEU A 129 16.45 2.45 -10.42
CA LEU A 129 16.95 3.04 -11.66
C LEU A 129 18.40 2.63 -11.96
N ALA A 130 19.20 2.31 -10.93
CA ALA A 130 20.54 1.75 -11.12
C ALA A 130 20.50 0.35 -11.76
N ILE A 131 19.41 -0.40 -11.60
CA ILE A 131 19.22 -1.73 -12.19
C ILE A 131 18.46 -1.65 -13.52
N LYS A 132 17.45 -0.78 -13.59
CA LYS A 132 16.58 -0.55 -14.75
C LYS A 132 16.31 0.95 -14.94
N PRO A 133 17.11 1.62 -15.79
CA PRO A 133 17.09 3.08 -15.93
C PRO A 133 15.80 3.70 -16.46
N ASP A 134 14.94 2.93 -17.10
CA ASP A 134 13.66 3.32 -17.71
C ASP A 134 12.43 2.80 -16.93
N LEU A 135 12.61 2.37 -15.68
CA LEU A 135 11.50 1.88 -14.84
C LEU A 135 10.52 3.00 -14.53
N ILE A 136 9.24 2.73 -14.75
CA ILE A 136 8.14 3.64 -14.41
C ILE A 136 7.75 3.42 -12.93
N PHE A 137 7.54 4.51 -12.20
CA PHE A 137 7.07 4.46 -10.81
C PHE A 137 5.64 4.97 -10.72
N LEU A 138 4.76 4.14 -10.15
CA LEU A 138 3.42 4.54 -9.72
C LEU A 138 3.37 4.54 -8.19
N TRP A 139 3.21 5.73 -7.61
CA TRP A 139 3.04 5.91 -6.17
C TRP A 139 1.58 6.15 -5.85
N ASP A 140 0.92 5.17 -5.23
CA ASP A 140 -0.41 5.39 -4.67
C ASP A 140 -0.27 6.14 -3.34
N GLU A 141 -0.45 7.45 -3.40
CA GLU A 141 -0.45 8.36 -2.26
C GLU A 141 -1.87 8.81 -1.90
N ALA A 142 -2.85 7.92 -2.04
CA ALA A 142 -4.26 8.23 -1.77
C ALA A 142 -4.50 8.84 -0.39
N TRP A 143 -3.69 8.51 0.58
CA TRP A 143 -3.78 9.04 1.94
C TRP A 143 -2.69 10.04 2.29
N PHE A 144 -1.76 10.33 1.39
CA PHE A 144 -0.54 11.09 1.68
C PHE A 144 -0.41 12.40 0.90
N GLY A 145 -1.47 12.83 0.20
CA GLY A 145 -1.46 14.06 -0.61
C GLY A 145 -1.13 15.33 0.16
N PHE A 146 -1.48 15.40 1.46
CA PHE A 146 -1.16 16.52 2.35
C PHE A 146 0.34 16.69 2.58
N ALA A 147 1.12 15.61 2.48
CA ALA A 147 2.55 15.60 2.76
C ALA A 147 3.35 16.55 1.87
N ARG A 148 2.86 16.84 0.67
CA ARG A 148 3.45 17.84 -0.23
C ARG A 148 3.63 19.20 0.44
N PHE A 149 2.71 19.57 1.31
CA PHE A 149 2.67 20.90 1.96
C PHE A 149 3.44 20.95 3.29
N SER A 150 4.02 19.81 3.71
CA SER A 150 4.96 19.74 4.83
C SER A 150 6.41 19.77 4.31
N PRO A 151 7.28 20.69 4.77
CA PRO A 151 8.70 20.72 4.40
C PRO A 151 9.44 19.41 4.70
N PHE A 152 9.00 18.69 5.73
CA PHE A 152 9.57 17.40 6.14
C PHE A 152 9.05 16.26 5.28
N LEU A 153 7.72 16.07 5.24
CA LEU A 153 7.12 14.90 4.63
C LEU A 153 7.20 14.90 3.09
N ARG A 154 7.21 16.07 2.44
CA ARG A 154 7.31 16.15 0.98
C ARG A 154 8.55 15.48 0.40
N ARG A 155 9.64 15.35 1.17
CA ARG A 155 10.85 14.62 0.75
C ARG A 155 10.58 13.14 0.48
N ARG A 156 9.56 12.61 1.15
CA ARG A 156 9.14 11.21 1.10
C ARG A 156 7.96 10.97 0.16
N THR A 157 7.46 12.00 -0.54
CA THR A 157 6.46 11.82 -1.60
C THR A 157 7.13 11.43 -2.91
N GLY A 158 6.42 10.71 -3.77
CA GLY A 158 6.93 10.31 -5.09
C GLY A 158 7.40 11.49 -5.93
N LEU A 159 6.59 12.57 -6.00
CA LEU A 159 6.96 13.79 -6.73
C LEU A 159 8.08 14.58 -6.05
N GLY A 160 8.11 14.62 -4.72
CA GLY A 160 9.19 15.29 -3.99
C GLY A 160 10.54 14.64 -4.25
N ALA A 161 10.57 13.32 -4.25
CA ALA A 161 11.75 12.54 -4.57
C ALA A 161 12.13 12.66 -6.06
N ALA A 162 11.14 12.65 -6.97
CA ALA A 162 11.38 12.83 -8.41
C ALA A 162 12.05 14.19 -8.71
N ASN A 163 11.56 15.27 -8.11
CA ASN A 163 12.18 16.58 -8.25
C ASN A 163 13.62 16.62 -7.68
N ALA A 164 13.88 15.91 -6.58
CA ALA A 164 15.22 15.83 -6.01
C ALA A 164 16.19 15.01 -6.90
N ILE A 165 15.70 13.92 -7.51
CA ILE A 165 16.47 13.12 -8.47
C ILE A 165 16.77 13.93 -9.74
N GLU A 166 15.78 14.64 -10.28
CA GLU A 166 15.98 15.50 -11.45
C GLU A 166 17.05 16.57 -11.18
N ALA A 167 16.98 17.26 -10.03
CA ALA A 167 17.99 18.22 -9.64
C ALA A 167 19.38 17.57 -9.50
N TRP A 168 19.45 16.36 -8.91
CA TRP A 168 20.69 15.60 -8.78
C TRP A 168 21.26 15.16 -10.13
N MET A 169 20.42 14.76 -11.09
CA MET A 169 20.89 14.39 -12.45
C MET A 169 21.61 15.54 -13.15
N HIS A 170 21.25 16.78 -12.87
CA HIS A 170 21.88 17.98 -13.44
C HIS A 170 23.07 18.50 -12.62
N ASP A 171 23.38 17.90 -11.45
CA ASP A 171 24.56 18.25 -10.67
C ASP A 171 25.81 17.60 -11.32
N PRO A 172 26.85 18.38 -11.68
CA PRO A 172 28.09 17.82 -12.23
C PRO A 172 28.76 16.74 -11.36
N LYS A 173 28.51 16.76 -10.06
CA LYS A 173 29.04 15.76 -9.10
C LYS A 173 28.36 14.40 -9.20
N SER A 174 27.18 14.31 -9.81
CA SER A 174 26.41 13.06 -9.89
C SER A 174 27.13 12.01 -10.73
N VAL A 175 27.70 12.41 -11.86
CA VAL A 175 28.50 11.55 -12.75
C VAL A 175 29.72 11.01 -12.02
N ALA A 176 30.47 11.87 -11.33
CA ALA A 176 31.67 11.46 -10.59
C ALA A 176 31.32 10.48 -9.45
N ALA A 177 30.18 10.69 -8.75
CA ALA A 177 29.70 9.80 -7.71
C ALA A 177 29.35 8.40 -8.27
N TYR A 178 28.67 8.36 -9.42
CA TYR A 178 28.36 7.11 -10.11
C TYR A 178 29.64 6.38 -10.54
N GLU A 179 30.56 7.05 -11.24
CA GLU A 179 31.80 6.45 -11.75
C GLU A 179 32.68 5.92 -10.61
N LYS A 180 32.78 6.65 -9.49
CA LYS A 180 33.45 6.17 -8.28
C LYS A 180 32.84 4.87 -7.76
N GLN A 181 31.52 4.82 -7.63
CA GLN A 181 30.85 3.59 -7.17
C GLN A 181 31.04 2.43 -8.15
N GLN A 182 31.01 2.67 -9.46
CA GLN A 182 31.27 1.61 -10.45
C GLN A 182 32.70 1.06 -10.34
N ALA A 183 33.68 1.91 -10.08
CA ALA A 183 35.05 1.48 -9.84
C ALA A 183 35.17 0.60 -8.58
N GLU A 184 34.45 0.95 -7.52
CA GLU A 184 34.40 0.17 -6.26
C GLU A 184 33.68 -1.18 -6.44
N LEU A 185 32.58 -1.22 -7.20
CA LEU A 185 31.80 -2.43 -7.45
C LEU A 185 32.49 -3.41 -8.41
N GLY A 186 33.37 -2.92 -9.29
CA GLY A 186 34.01 -3.71 -10.33
C GLY A 186 33.07 -4.07 -11.49
N LYS A 187 33.60 -4.84 -12.48
CA LYS A 187 32.87 -5.10 -13.73
C LYS A 187 31.64 -5.99 -13.62
N ASN A 188 31.62 -6.94 -12.68
CA ASN A 188 30.54 -7.92 -12.55
C ASN A 188 30.24 -8.19 -11.05
N PRO A 189 29.62 -7.25 -10.34
CA PRO A 189 29.27 -7.45 -8.95
C PRO A 189 28.22 -8.56 -8.81
N SER A 190 28.35 -9.38 -7.77
CA SER A 190 27.34 -10.41 -7.46
C SER A 190 26.02 -9.77 -7.03
N ASN A 191 24.91 -10.51 -7.18
CA ASN A 191 23.61 -10.04 -6.69
C ASN A 191 23.64 -9.72 -5.20
N GLU A 192 24.39 -10.48 -4.40
CA GLU A 192 24.53 -10.22 -2.97
C GLU A 192 25.17 -8.85 -2.69
N VAL A 193 26.22 -8.49 -3.44
CA VAL A 193 26.85 -7.17 -3.36
C VAL A 193 25.87 -6.07 -3.76
N LEU A 194 25.14 -6.25 -4.87
CA LEU A 194 24.14 -5.29 -5.34
C LEU A 194 23.01 -5.08 -4.31
N LEU A 195 22.55 -6.15 -3.65
CA LEU A 195 21.49 -6.05 -2.63
C LEU A 195 21.96 -5.28 -1.39
N LYS A 196 23.22 -5.48 -0.95
CA LYS A 196 23.78 -4.81 0.23
C LYS A 196 24.25 -3.37 -0.02
N THR A 197 24.48 -3.01 -1.27
CA THR A 197 24.98 -1.68 -1.65
C THR A 197 23.83 -0.72 -1.89
N ARG A 198 23.94 0.50 -1.37
CA ARG A 198 23.08 1.62 -1.79
C ARG A 198 23.52 2.05 -3.20
N LEU A 199 22.76 1.61 -4.19
CA LEU A 199 23.11 1.79 -5.59
C LEU A 199 22.89 3.25 -6.04
N ILE A 200 23.82 3.75 -6.84
CA ILE A 200 23.74 5.07 -7.51
C ILE A 200 23.47 4.80 -9.00
N PRO A 201 22.38 5.34 -9.57
CA PRO A 201 22.11 5.16 -11.00
C PRO A 201 23.02 6.06 -11.87
N ASP A 202 23.22 5.68 -13.13
CA ASP A 202 23.91 6.54 -14.09
C ASP A 202 23.03 7.75 -14.47
N PRO A 203 23.38 8.98 -14.07
CA PRO A 203 22.55 10.15 -14.32
C PRO A 203 22.34 10.45 -15.82
N ARG A 204 23.22 9.92 -16.70
CA ARG A 204 23.15 10.08 -18.15
C ARG A 204 22.15 9.12 -18.82
N GLN A 205 21.75 8.04 -18.13
CA GLN A 205 20.88 6.99 -18.66
C GLN A 205 19.48 7.00 -18.06
N ILE A 206 19.29 7.65 -16.92
CA ILE A 206 17.99 7.70 -16.24
C ILE A 206 16.93 8.32 -17.14
N ARG A 207 15.79 7.64 -17.24
CA ARG A 207 14.54 8.16 -17.77
C ARG A 207 13.56 8.29 -16.62
N LEU A 208 13.46 9.48 -16.04
CA LEU A 208 12.64 9.71 -14.85
C LEU A 208 11.16 9.75 -15.24
N ARG A 209 10.41 8.72 -14.83
CA ARG A 209 9.01 8.51 -15.18
C ARG A 209 8.21 8.18 -13.93
N VAL A 210 7.60 9.20 -13.31
CA VAL A 210 6.93 9.11 -12.02
C VAL A 210 5.49 9.56 -12.12
N TYR A 211 4.58 8.72 -11.64
CA TYR A 211 3.15 8.94 -11.54
C TYR A 211 2.74 8.84 -10.08
N GLN A 212 1.90 9.76 -9.63
CA GLN A 212 1.45 9.82 -8.24
C GLN A 212 -0.05 10.06 -8.19
N THR A 213 -0.77 9.26 -7.41
CA THR A 213 -2.23 9.39 -7.25
C THR A 213 -2.58 9.84 -5.84
N ASN A 214 -3.48 10.81 -5.72
CA ASN A 214 -3.91 11.37 -4.45
C ASN A 214 -5.43 11.39 -4.34
N SER A 215 -5.98 10.87 -3.24
CA SER A 215 -7.39 11.12 -2.89
C SER A 215 -7.50 12.46 -2.16
N THR A 216 -7.75 13.51 -2.93
CA THR A 216 -7.87 14.88 -2.39
C THR A 216 -8.98 14.99 -1.33
N HIS A 217 -9.99 14.13 -1.44
CA HIS A 217 -11.11 14.06 -0.49
C HIS A 217 -10.81 13.34 0.83
N LYS A 218 -9.66 12.64 0.96
CA LYS A 218 -9.34 11.88 2.18
C LYS A 218 -8.53 12.69 3.18
N SER A 219 -7.48 13.32 2.72
CA SER A 219 -6.52 14.04 3.58
C SER A 219 -6.49 15.55 3.34
N MET A 220 -7.27 16.04 2.39
CA MET A 220 -7.48 17.45 2.07
C MET A 220 -8.98 17.73 1.99
N SER A 221 -9.41 18.89 1.45
CA SER A 221 -10.78 19.38 1.59
C SER A 221 -11.70 19.20 0.38
N ALA A 222 -11.30 18.38 -0.62
CA ALA A 222 -12.18 18.14 -1.76
C ALA A 222 -13.42 17.32 -1.38
N ILE A 223 -14.50 17.47 -2.13
CA ILE A 223 -15.69 16.62 -2.02
C ILE A 223 -15.32 15.16 -2.31
N ARG A 224 -16.01 14.21 -1.67
CA ARG A 224 -15.82 12.78 -1.88
C ARG A 224 -15.76 12.42 -3.36
N GLN A 225 -14.94 11.43 -3.70
CA GLN A 225 -14.55 10.99 -5.04
C GLN A 225 -13.52 11.91 -5.74
N GLY A 226 -13.22 13.11 -5.23
CA GLY A 226 -12.19 13.97 -5.80
C GLY A 226 -10.80 13.35 -5.67
N SER A 227 -10.11 13.15 -6.79
CA SER A 227 -8.74 12.63 -6.88
C SER A 227 -7.91 13.41 -7.88
N MET A 228 -6.60 13.40 -7.70
CA MET A 228 -5.63 13.95 -8.64
C MET A 228 -4.63 12.88 -9.04
N LEU A 229 -4.39 12.77 -10.34
CA LEU A 229 -3.31 11.98 -10.92
C LEU A 229 -2.25 12.95 -11.42
N SER A 230 -1.09 12.91 -10.82
CA SER A 230 0.04 13.79 -11.08
C SER A 230 1.12 13.06 -11.86
N VAL A 231 1.73 13.73 -12.81
CA VAL A 231 2.72 13.17 -13.73
C VAL A 231 3.99 14.01 -13.68
N LYS A 232 5.13 13.35 -13.52
CA LYS A 232 6.46 13.86 -13.79
C LYS A 232 7.20 12.82 -14.62
N ASP A 233 7.15 12.99 -15.94
CA ASP A 233 7.63 11.99 -16.89
C ASP A 233 8.31 12.68 -18.09
N VAL A 234 9.62 12.50 -18.21
CA VAL A 234 10.42 13.06 -19.31
C VAL A 234 10.03 12.50 -20.68
N GLU A 235 9.36 11.34 -20.70
CA GLU A 235 8.88 10.66 -21.91
C GLU A 235 7.36 10.72 -22.08
N PHE A 236 6.66 11.57 -21.33
CA PHE A 236 5.18 11.63 -21.38
C PHE A 236 4.63 11.81 -22.78
N HIS A 237 5.36 12.52 -23.67
CA HIS A 237 4.96 12.73 -25.06
C HIS A 237 4.78 11.41 -25.83
N THR A 238 5.51 10.34 -25.47
CA THR A 238 5.40 9.02 -26.10
C THR A 238 4.16 8.25 -25.70
N VAL A 239 3.57 8.57 -24.53
CA VAL A 239 2.39 7.89 -23.97
C VAL A 239 1.18 8.81 -23.84
N GLU A 240 1.27 10.05 -24.32
CA GLU A 240 0.19 11.04 -24.16
C GLU A 240 -1.13 10.60 -24.80
N GLN A 241 -1.07 9.93 -25.95
CA GLN A 241 -2.26 9.45 -26.64
C GLN A 241 -2.91 8.30 -25.86
N GLN A 242 -2.13 7.30 -25.46
CA GLN A 242 -2.62 6.18 -24.64
C GLN A 242 -3.18 6.68 -23.31
N PHE A 243 -2.58 7.72 -22.74
CA PHE A 243 -3.05 8.31 -21.50
C PHE A 243 -4.40 9.00 -21.68
N LYS A 244 -4.61 9.70 -22.79
CA LYS A 244 -5.91 10.27 -23.16
C LYS A 244 -6.97 9.18 -23.34
N GLU A 245 -6.64 8.09 -24.03
CA GLU A 245 -7.55 6.96 -24.21
C GLU A 245 -7.92 6.30 -22.87
N ALA A 246 -6.97 6.14 -21.96
CA ALA A 246 -7.23 5.60 -20.62
C ALA A 246 -8.16 6.55 -19.82
N VAL A 247 -7.95 7.87 -19.92
CA VAL A 247 -8.86 8.85 -19.31
C VAL A 247 -10.27 8.73 -19.90
N PHE A 248 -10.43 8.66 -21.21
CA PHE A 248 -11.73 8.48 -21.86
C PHE A 248 -12.41 7.16 -21.48
N THR A 249 -11.64 6.09 -21.35
CA THR A 249 -12.17 4.77 -20.95
C THR A 249 -12.79 4.78 -19.55
N HIS A 250 -12.22 5.57 -18.63
CA HIS A 250 -12.61 5.54 -17.23
C HIS A 250 -13.40 6.76 -16.77
N ALA A 251 -13.41 7.85 -17.53
CA ALA A 251 -14.11 9.07 -17.19
C ALA A 251 -15.49 9.14 -17.86
N SER A 252 -16.42 9.81 -17.19
CA SER A 252 -17.69 10.19 -17.82
C SER A 252 -17.46 11.36 -18.80
N THR A 253 -18.17 11.36 -19.92
CA THR A 253 -18.25 12.51 -20.83
C THR A 253 -19.00 13.70 -20.21
N SER A 254 -19.73 13.47 -19.11
CA SER A 254 -20.47 14.48 -18.33
C SER A 254 -19.97 14.51 -16.88
N PRO A 255 -18.72 14.96 -16.64
CA PRO A 255 -18.15 14.92 -15.30
C PRO A 255 -18.86 15.86 -14.34
N ASN A 256 -18.95 15.49 -13.08
CA ASN A 256 -19.53 16.32 -12.02
C ASN A 256 -18.68 17.59 -11.81
N GLN A 257 -19.25 18.76 -12.16
CA GLN A 257 -18.54 20.04 -12.10
C GLN A 257 -18.25 20.48 -10.67
N GLN A 258 -19.10 20.15 -9.71
CA GLN A 258 -18.87 20.45 -8.28
C GLN A 258 -17.63 19.72 -7.76
N LEU A 259 -17.44 18.46 -8.18
CA LEU A 259 -16.21 17.71 -7.83
C LEU A 259 -14.97 18.37 -8.44
N ILE A 260 -15.02 18.76 -9.71
CA ILE A 260 -13.90 19.44 -10.38
C ILE A 260 -13.59 20.76 -9.67
N ALA A 261 -14.62 21.57 -9.37
CA ALA A 261 -14.45 22.83 -8.65
C ALA A 261 -13.84 22.61 -7.25
N SER A 262 -14.31 21.58 -6.52
CA SER A 262 -13.78 21.26 -5.19
C SER A 262 -12.31 20.88 -5.20
N LEU A 263 -11.84 20.22 -6.26
CA LEU A 263 -10.42 19.90 -6.43
C LEU A 263 -9.57 21.17 -6.56
N ASP A 264 -10.02 22.16 -7.34
CA ASP A 264 -9.29 23.43 -7.48
C ASP A 264 -9.35 24.28 -6.21
N VAL A 265 -10.50 24.30 -5.51
CA VAL A 265 -10.62 24.97 -4.20
C VAL A 265 -9.70 24.35 -3.18
N SER A 266 -9.68 23.02 -3.07
CA SER A 266 -8.78 22.30 -2.16
C SER A 266 -7.31 22.57 -2.48
N ARG A 267 -6.93 22.53 -3.76
CA ARG A 267 -5.58 22.90 -4.19
C ARG A 267 -5.24 24.32 -3.74
N ARG A 268 -6.17 25.29 -3.93
CA ARG A 268 -5.94 26.68 -3.54
C ARG A 268 -5.82 26.87 -2.04
N GLN A 269 -6.65 26.19 -1.27
CA GLN A 269 -6.53 26.19 0.20
C GLN A 269 -5.16 25.68 0.62
N MET A 270 -4.71 24.57 0.07
CA MET A 270 -3.42 24.00 0.44
C MET A 270 -2.23 24.88 0.00
N GLU A 271 -2.33 25.63 -1.09
CA GLU A 271 -1.30 26.62 -1.46
C GLU A 271 -1.20 27.76 -0.46
N LEU A 272 -2.30 28.22 0.11
CA LEU A 272 -2.36 29.37 1.01
C LEU A 272 -2.08 28.99 2.46
N GLU A 273 -2.65 27.87 2.92
CA GLU A 273 -2.74 27.52 4.34
C GLU A 273 -2.11 26.16 4.65
N GLY A 274 -1.75 25.38 3.63
CA GLY A 274 -1.41 23.96 3.76
C GLY A 274 -0.29 23.69 4.77
N TYR A 275 0.72 24.56 4.85
CA TYR A 275 1.77 24.40 5.85
C TYR A 275 1.21 24.43 7.28
N GLY A 276 0.43 25.46 7.61
CA GLY A 276 -0.17 25.60 8.93
C GLY A 276 -1.17 24.50 9.27
N LEU A 277 -2.01 24.12 8.29
CA LEU A 277 -3.00 23.05 8.45
C LEU A 277 -2.34 21.68 8.69
N VAL A 278 -1.28 21.37 7.97
CA VAL A 278 -0.55 20.11 8.15
C VAL A 278 0.26 20.10 9.45
N ALA A 279 0.89 21.22 9.80
CA ALA A 279 1.57 21.36 11.10
C ALA A 279 0.60 21.12 12.25
N ASN A 280 -0.58 21.74 12.22
CA ASN A 280 -1.63 21.54 13.24
C ASN A 280 -2.08 20.07 13.30
N ALA A 281 -2.26 19.40 12.16
CA ALA A 281 -2.63 17.97 12.12
C ALA A 281 -1.56 17.09 12.79
N ILE A 282 -0.28 17.39 12.58
CA ILE A 282 0.84 16.69 13.22
C ILE A 282 0.87 16.97 14.72
N GLU A 283 0.71 18.24 15.15
CA GLU A 283 0.65 18.63 16.57
C GLU A 283 -0.49 17.92 17.30
N ILE A 284 -1.67 17.84 16.70
CA ILE A 284 -2.83 17.09 17.22
C ILE A 284 -2.47 15.61 17.42
N ALA A 285 -1.85 14.98 16.42
CA ALA A 285 -1.45 13.59 16.53
C ALA A 285 -0.42 13.34 17.64
N ILE A 286 0.55 14.23 17.77
CA ILE A 286 1.54 14.18 18.86
C ILE A 286 0.85 14.38 20.23
N ALA A 287 -0.10 15.29 20.33
CA ALA A 287 -0.87 15.52 21.57
C ALA A 287 -1.68 14.28 21.97
N ILE A 288 -2.32 13.59 21.01
CA ILE A 288 -3.04 12.33 21.27
C ILE A 288 -2.07 11.25 21.74
N ARG A 289 -0.94 11.04 21.04
CA ARG A 289 0.10 10.07 21.44
C ARG A 289 0.57 10.31 22.87
N LYS A 290 0.90 11.57 23.19
CA LYS A 290 1.35 11.94 24.53
C LYS A 290 0.25 11.69 25.57
N ALA A 291 -0.97 12.14 25.32
CA ALA A 291 -2.07 12.01 26.28
C ALA A 291 -2.41 10.53 26.56
N VAL A 292 -2.43 9.67 25.53
CA VAL A 292 -2.69 8.24 25.70
C VAL A 292 -1.54 7.55 26.42
N ASN A 293 -0.30 7.73 25.96
CA ASN A 293 0.84 6.95 26.44
C ASN A 293 1.37 7.42 27.81
N SER A 294 1.06 8.66 28.24
CA SER A 294 1.55 9.22 29.51
C SER A 294 0.47 9.27 30.61
N ASN A 295 -0.81 9.07 30.28
CA ASN A 295 -1.87 9.09 31.30
C ASN A 295 -1.84 7.79 32.12
N PRO A 296 -1.72 7.84 33.47
CA PRO A 296 -1.56 6.65 34.31
C PRO A 296 -2.71 5.63 34.24
N LEU A 297 -3.94 6.07 33.94
CA LEU A 297 -5.09 5.18 33.79
C LEU A 297 -5.16 4.64 32.34
N ILE A 298 -5.11 5.53 31.35
CA ILE A 298 -5.30 5.16 29.95
C ILE A 298 -4.17 4.20 29.50
N SER A 299 -2.92 4.50 29.83
CA SER A 299 -1.74 3.73 29.38
C SER A 299 -1.66 2.31 29.94
N ARG A 300 -2.46 1.96 30.95
CA ARG A 300 -2.61 0.57 31.42
C ARG A 300 -3.39 -0.31 30.43
N TYR A 301 -4.26 0.29 29.66
CA TYR A 301 -5.21 -0.43 28.80
C TYR A 301 -5.07 -0.10 27.33
N PHE A 302 -4.52 1.06 26.99
CA PHE A 302 -4.37 1.55 25.63
C PHE A 302 -2.96 2.07 25.38
N ARG A 303 -2.46 1.87 24.16
CA ARG A 303 -1.18 2.40 23.71
C ARG A 303 -1.25 2.81 22.25
N VAL A 304 -0.77 4.01 21.91
CA VAL A 304 -0.51 4.41 20.53
C VAL A 304 0.93 3.98 20.18
N LEU A 305 1.07 3.18 19.12
CA LEU A 305 2.36 2.62 18.72
C LEU A 305 3.30 3.69 18.14
N GLY A 306 4.55 3.67 18.57
CA GLY A 306 5.64 4.50 18.06
C GLY A 306 6.33 3.89 16.83
N ALA A 307 7.32 4.59 16.28
CA ALA A 307 8.09 4.11 15.15
C ALA A 307 8.90 2.84 15.47
N ASP A 308 9.33 2.68 16.71
CA ASP A 308 10.05 1.50 17.19
C ASP A 308 9.22 0.21 17.18
N ALA A 309 7.91 0.33 17.40
CA ALA A 309 6.96 -0.78 17.33
C ALA A 309 6.46 -1.06 15.91
N MET A 310 6.36 -0.01 15.07
CA MET A 310 5.79 -0.11 13.72
C MET A 310 6.83 -0.40 12.63
N VAL A 311 8.08 -0.03 12.83
CA VAL A 311 9.17 -0.22 11.85
C VAL A 311 10.28 -1.05 12.48
N PRO A 312 10.60 -2.24 11.98
CA PRO A 312 11.71 -3.06 12.47
C PRO A 312 13.04 -2.32 12.47
N ALA A 313 13.90 -2.59 13.46
CA ALA A 313 15.17 -1.88 13.69
C ALA A 313 16.10 -1.89 12.46
N GLN A 314 16.09 -2.96 11.68
CA GLN A 314 16.87 -3.10 10.44
C GLN A 314 16.51 -2.09 9.36
N TYR A 315 15.33 -1.49 9.42
CA TYR A 315 14.85 -0.46 8.47
C TYR A 315 14.92 0.95 9.06
N ARG A 316 15.42 1.11 10.30
CA ARG A 316 15.57 2.38 11.02
C ARG A 316 17.04 2.66 11.37
N GLN A 317 17.86 2.90 10.35
CA GLN A 317 19.30 3.13 10.51
C GLN A 317 19.63 4.34 11.37
N SER A 318 18.74 5.35 11.43
CA SER A 318 18.89 6.52 12.28
C SER A 318 18.80 6.21 13.77
N GLY A 319 18.16 5.08 14.12
CA GLY A 319 17.83 4.73 15.50
C GLY A 319 16.64 5.52 16.09
N PHE A 320 15.92 6.32 15.27
CA PHE A 320 14.74 7.08 15.72
C PHE A 320 13.66 6.11 16.24
N LYS A 321 13.21 6.31 17.49
CA LYS A 321 12.26 5.41 18.16
C LYS A 321 10.83 5.92 18.14
N ASP A 322 10.65 7.17 18.55
CA ASP A 322 9.31 7.78 18.63
C ASP A 322 9.42 9.31 18.64
N TYR A 323 8.33 9.97 18.25
CA TYR A 323 8.16 11.43 18.38
C TYR A 323 8.09 11.89 19.84
N LEU A 324 7.80 11.00 20.78
CA LEU A 324 7.73 11.27 22.22
C LEU A 324 8.99 10.87 22.98
N ASP A 325 10.01 10.35 22.31
CA ASP A 325 11.30 10.05 22.94
C ASP A 325 11.91 11.35 23.48
N PRO A 326 12.25 11.44 24.78
CA PRO A 326 12.84 12.65 25.35
C PRO A 326 14.15 13.09 24.69
N SER A 327 14.86 12.17 24.03
CA SER A 327 16.06 12.44 23.26
C SER A 327 15.77 12.88 21.82
N ALA A 328 14.51 12.75 21.35
CA ALA A 328 14.12 13.14 20.00
C ALA A 328 14.12 14.66 19.86
N ASN A 329 14.67 15.12 18.74
CA ASN A 329 14.67 16.51 18.35
C ASN A 329 14.50 16.61 16.82
N TRP A 330 14.39 17.82 16.30
CA TRP A 330 14.23 18.04 14.87
C TRP A 330 15.38 17.46 14.03
N ALA A 331 16.60 17.44 14.54
CA ALA A 331 17.73 16.86 13.81
C ALA A 331 17.62 15.34 13.72
N SER A 332 17.21 14.65 14.79
CA SER A 332 16.99 13.20 14.77
C SER A 332 15.81 12.81 13.89
N ALA A 333 14.72 13.60 13.89
CA ALA A 333 13.58 13.39 13.00
C ALA A 333 13.96 13.60 11.52
N LEU A 334 14.76 14.62 11.21
CA LEU A 334 15.28 14.86 9.85
C LEU A 334 16.20 13.72 9.41
N LYS A 335 17.10 13.26 10.30
CA LYS A 335 17.96 12.12 10.01
C LYS A 335 17.16 10.86 9.70
N SER A 336 16.08 10.59 10.44
CA SER A 336 15.18 9.48 10.13
C SER A 336 14.56 9.62 8.73
N LEU A 337 14.13 10.84 8.35
CA LEU A 337 13.60 11.09 7.02
C LEU A 337 14.63 10.91 5.89
N ASP A 338 15.91 11.13 6.14
CA ASP A 338 16.94 11.01 5.12
C ASP A 338 17.53 9.57 5.04
N ASP A 339 17.75 8.92 6.18
CA ASP A 339 18.52 7.69 6.27
C ASP A 339 17.66 6.41 6.36
N ASP A 340 16.52 6.46 7.06
CA ASP A 340 15.72 5.26 7.30
C ASP A 340 15.04 4.78 6.02
N GLU A 341 14.93 3.48 5.89
CA GLU A 341 14.19 2.88 4.77
C GLU A 341 12.70 3.19 4.89
N PHE A 342 12.16 3.09 6.10
CA PHE A 342 10.80 3.47 6.42
C PHE A 342 10.73 4.44 7.59
N CYS A 343 9.81 5.40 7.48
CA CYS A 343 9.39 6.26 8.58
C CYS A 343 7.92 6.01 8.90
N LEU A 344 7.47 6.49 10.05
CA LEU A 344 6.06 6.46 10.41
C LEU A 344 5.42 7.83 10.16
N ASP A 345 4.26 7.85 9.50
CA ASP A 345 3.43 9.06 9.38
C ASP A 345 2.92 9.44 10.78
N PRO A 346 3.30 10.62 11.30
CA PRO A 346 2.88 11.04 12.64
C PRO A 346 1.36 11.16 12.77
N THR A 347 0.64 11.45 11.69
CA THR A 347 -0.82 11.61 11.67
C THR A 347 -1.59 10.30 11.72
N ARG A 348 -0.89 9.16 11.48
CA ARG A 348 -1.43 7.80 11.56
C ARG A 348 -1.09 7.19 12.90
N MET A 349 -2.11 6.81 13.65
CA MET A 349 -1.97 6.37 15.02
C MET A 349 -2.65 5.03 15.22
N THR A 350 -1.86 3.95 15.24
CA THR A 350 -2.36 2.63 15.62
C THR A 350 -2.53 2.58 17.13
N LEU A 351 -3.78 2.56 17.57
CA LEU A 351 -4.17 2.46 18.97
C LEU A 351 -4.46 0.99 19.30
N VAL A 352 -3.61 0.40 20.14
CA VAL A 352 -3.83 -0.95 20.67
C VAL A 352 -4.97 -0.92 21.67
N CYS A 353 -5.98 -1.77 21.46
CA CYS A 353 -7.13 -1.97 22.32
C CYS A 353 -7.24 -3.40 22.90
N GLY A 354 -6.43 -4.33 22.37
CA GLY A 354 -6.36 -5.71 22.84
C GLY A 354 -5.94 -5.84 24.30
N THR A 355 -5.11 -4.92 24.80
CA THR A 355 -4.71 -4.81 26.21
C THR A 355 -5.87 -4.39 27.13
N ALA A 356 -6.90 -3.77 26.58
CA ALA A 356 -8.18 -3.49 27.28
C ALA A 356 -9.20 -4.63 27.17
N GLY A 357 -8.84 -5.76 26.53
CA GLY A 357 -9.71 -6.91 26.31
C GLY A 357 -10.66 -6.78 25.13
N TYR A 358 -10.53 -5.74 24.30
CA TYR A 358 -11.37 -5.52 23.11
C TYR A 358 -10.63 -5.94 21.83
N ASP A 359 -11.30 -6.69 20.96
CA ASP A 359 -10.87 -6.77 19.58
C ASP A 359 -11.19 -5.48 18.82
N GLY A 360 -10.49 -5.27 17.69
CA GLY A 360 -10.63 -4.01 16.94
C GLY A 360 -12.04 -3.74 16.41
N THR A 361 -12.78 -4.79 16.02
CA THR A 361 -14.15 -4.64 15.50
C THR A 361 -15.13 -4.27 16.62
N GLN A 362 -15.01 -4.93 17.76
CA GLN A 362 -15.80 -4.62 18.97
C GLN A 362 -15.52 -3.18 19.41
N PHE A 363 -14.25 -2.80 19.53
CA PHE A 363 -13.85 -1.47 19.98
C PHE A 363 -14.33 -0.37 19.03
N LYS A 364 -14.23 -0.60 17.71
CA LYS A 364 -14.81 0.30 16.70
C LYS A 364 -16.31 0.48 16.91
N GLY A 365 -17.02 -0.61 17.21
CA GLY A 365 -18.48 -0.56 17.48
C GLY A 365 -18.83 0.30 18.69
N ILE A 366 -18.10 0.15 19.79
CA ILE A 366 -18.26 0.96 21.00
C ILE A 366 -18.00 2.45 20.68
N LEU A 367 -16.88 2.76 20.06
CA LEU A 367 -16.52 4.14 19.72
C LEU A 367 -17.56 4.80 18.81
N ALA A 368 -18.09 4.06 17.82
CA ALA A 368 -19.07 4.60 16.87
C ALA A 368 -20.46 4.78 17.49
N ASN A 369 -20.97 3.78 18.21
CA ASN A 369 -22.35 3.74 18.67
C ASN A 369 -22.58 4.54 19.96
N GLU A 370 -21.58 4.55 20.87
CA GLU A 370 -21.75 5.18 22.18
C GLU A 370 -21.12 6.59 22.23
N TYR A 371 -20.03 6.80 21.44
CA TYR A 371 -19.24 8.03 21.52
C TYR A 371 -19.17 8.84 20.22
N ASN A 372 -19.83 8.37 19.14
CA ASN A 372 -19.83 9.02 17.82
C ASN A 372 -18.41 9.24 17.24
N ILE A 373 -17.48 8.33 17.52
CA ILE A 373 -16.12 8.36 16.97
C ILE A 373 -16.01 7.31 15.86
N GLN A 374 -15.77 7.76 14.62
CA GLN A 374 -15.65 6.89 13.46
C GLN A 374 -14.20 6.49 13.23
N ILE A 375 -13.97 5.19 13.01
CA ILE A 375 -12.66 4.59 12.83
C ILE A 375 -12.49 4.11 11.39
N ASN A 376 -11.34 4.40 10.79
CA ASN A 376 -11.03 4.04 9.40
C ASN A 376 -10.74 2.54 9.21
N LYS A 377 -9.96 1.94 10.10
CA LYS A 377 -9.49 0.56 9.99
C LYS A 377 -9.41 -0.08 11.36
N THR A 378 -9.67 -1.36 11.38
CA THR A 378 -9.44 -2.22 12.55
C THR A 378 -8.46 -3.33 12.18
N SER A 379 -7.74 -3.84 13.17
CA SER A 379 -7.06 -5.13 13.12
C SER A 379 -7.59 -6.01 14.27
N ARG A 380 -6.98 -7.18 14.48
CA ARG A 380 -7.41 -8.07 15.56
C ARG A 380 -7.44 -7.39 16.94
N ASN A 381 -6.44 -6.57 17.25
CA ASN A 381 -6.20 -6.01 18.59
C ASN A 381 -5.96 -4.51 18.60
N SER A 382 -6.21 -3.84 17.49
CA SER A 382 -5.98 -2.40 17.35
C SER A 382 -6.98 -1.72 16.42
N VAL A 383 -7.05 -0.40 16.53
CA VAL A 383 -7.79 0.48 15.62
C VAL A 383 -6.86 1.57 15.10
N LEU A 384 -7.10 2.02 13.88
CA LEU A 384 -6.34 3.11 13.27
C LEU A 384 -7.06 4.44 13.42
N LEU A 385 -6.49 5.33 14.21
CA LEU A 385 -6.86 6.74 14.30
C LEU A 385 -6.09 7.54 13.25
N GLN A 386 -6.69 8.62 12.77
CA GLN A 386 -6.03 9.53 11.84
C GLN A 386 -6.35 10.98 12.20
N SER A 387 -5.32 11.80 12.35
CA SER A 387 -5.43 13.25 12.34
C SER A 387 -5.39 13.77 10.91
N ASN A 388 -6.17 14.79 10.61
CA ASN A 388 -6.19 15.47 9.32
C ASN A 388 -6.32 17.00 9.50
N ILE A 389 -6.30 17.72 8.39
CA ILE A 389 -6.32 19.19 8.39
C ILE A 389 -7.57 19.84 9.00
N ASN A 390 -8.63 19.06 9.24
CA ASN A 390 -9.90 19.56 9.78
C ASN A 390 -10.07 19.26 11.27
N ASN A 391 -9.17 18.48 11.89
CA ASN A 391 -9.26 18.18 13.31
C ASN A 391 -8.88 19.36 14.19
N THR A 392 -9.48 19.41 15.36
CA THR A 392 -9.32 20.46 16.36
C THR A 392 -8.87 19.91 17.70
N ARG A 393 -8.45 20.80 18.61
CA ARG A 393 -8.11 20.41 20.00
C ARG A 393 -9.33 19.84 20.76
N SER A 394 -10.55 20.23 20.37
CA SER A 394 -11.78 19.67 20.96
C SER A 394 -11.93 18.18 20.63
N ASP A 395 -11.54 17.75 19.42
CA ASP A 395 -11.58 16.34 19.04
C ASP A 395 -10.60 15.53 19.90
N VAL A 396 -9.41 16.08 20.18
CA VAL A 396 -8.44 15.47 21.11
C VAL A 396 -9.03 15.31 22.49
N ALA A 397 -9.59 16.37 23.05
CA ALA A 397 -10.16 16.36 24.39
C ALA A 397 -11.31 15.34 24.49
N HIS A 398 -12.17 15.26 23.46
CA HIS A 398 -13.25 14.28 23.39
C HIS A 398 -12.69 12.85 23.37
N LEU A 399 -11.74 12.53 22.49
CA LEU A 399 -11.13 11.20 22.41
C LEU A 399 -10.48 10.78 23.72
N ILE A 400 -9.70 11.67 24.35
CA ILE A 400 -9.00 11.36 25.61
C ILE A 400 -9.99 11.13 26.74
N ARG A 401 -11.08 11.91 26.82
CA ARG A 401 -12.17 11.70 27.79
C ARG A 401 -12.80 10.32 27.60
N VAL A 402 -13.12 9.94 26.37
CA VAL A 402 -13.71 8.64 26.04
C VAL A 402 -12.77 7.50 26.42
N LEU A 403 -11.50 7.58 26.07
CA LEU A 403 -10.52 6.55 26.45
C LEU A 403 -10.33 6.43 27.96
N ALA A 404 -10.38 7.54 28.70
CA ALA A 404 -10.31 7.53 30.16
C ALA A 404 -11.57 6.90 30.79
N GLU A 405 -12.75 7.18 30.24
CA GLU A 405 -14.01 6.60 30.67
C GLU A 405 -14.01 5.07 30.49
N ILE A 406 -13.68 4.59 29.29
CA ILE A 406 -13.59 3.14 29.00
C ILE A 406 -12.51 2.47 29.85
N ALA A 407 -11.33 3.08 30.00
CA ALA A 407 -10.28 2.56 30.88
C ALA A 407 -10.74 2.46 32.34
N GLY A 408 -11.48 3.47 32.83
CA GLY A 408 -12.06 3.46 34.16
C GLY A 408 -13.14 2.40 34.35
N GLU A 409 -13.91 2.10 33.33
CA GLU A 409 -14.91 1.00 33.38
C GLU A 409 -14.23 -0.37 33.48
N VAL A 410 -13.19 -0.61 32.66
CA VAL A 410 -12.36 -1.83 32.73
C VAL A 410 -11.74 -1.97 34.12
N ASP A 411 -11.12 -0.91 34.63
CA ASP A 411 -10.47 -0.90 35.95
C ASP A 411 -11.44 -1.20 37.09
N ARG A 412 -12.64 -0.58 37.08
CA ARG A 412 -13.72 -0.86 38.05
C ARG A 412 -14.22 -2.29 37.93
N GLY A 413 -14.47 -2.77 36.72
CA GLY A 413 -14.92 -4.14 36.47
C GLY A 413 -13.93 -5.19 37.01
N LEU A 414 -12.64 -4.97 36.86
CA LEU A 414 -11.59 -5.84 37.40
C LEU A 414 -11.50 -5.77 38.94
N THR A 415 -11.69 -4.60 39.50
CA THR A 415 -11.63 -4.40 40.98
C THR A 415 -12.88 -5.00 41.67
N GLN A 416 -14.06 -4.82 41.10
CA GLN A 416 -15.31 -5.28 41.70
C GLN A 416 -15.64 -6.73 41.39
N GLY A 417 -15.19 -7.25 40.23
CA GLY A 417 -15.52 -8.60 39.74
C GLY A 417 -14.73 -9.75 40.36
N GLY A 418 -13.73 -9.46 41.20
CA GLY A 418 -12.97 -10.46 41.93
C GLY A 418 -12.05 -11.32 41.04
N ALA A 419 -11.57 -12.44 41.59
CA ALA A 419 -10.58 -13.30 40.93
C ALA A 419 -11.06 -13.91 39.61
N ASN A 420 -12.32 -14.26 39.47
CA ASN A 420 -12.86 -14.85 38.24
C ASN A 420 -12.91 -13.83 37.08
N ALA A 421 -13.35 -12.60 37.35
CA ALA A 421 -13.34 -11.54 36.34
C ALA A 421 -11.93 -11.23 35.84
N LYS A 422 -10.99 -11.16 36.78
CA LYS A 422 -9.56 -10.96 36.44
C LYS A 422 -9.02 -12.11 35.58
N LYS A 423 -9.26 -13.36 35.92
CA LYS A 423 -8.84 -14.54 35.15
C LYS A 423 -9.43 -14.54 33.74
N THR A 424 -10.73 -14.22 33.61
CA THR A 424 -11.41 -14.12 32.30
C THR A 424 -10.81 -13.02 31.45
N PHE A 425 -10.57 -11.85 32.04
CA PHE A 425 -9.93 -10.72 31.36
C PHE A 425 -8.50 -11.06 30.89
N GLU A 426 -7.66 -11.64 31.76
CA GLU A 426 -6.30 -12.07 31.42
C GLU A 426 -6.30 -13.09 30.28
N ALA A 427 -7.22 -14.05 30.28
CA ALA A 427 -7.38 -15.02 29.19
C ALA A 427 -7.78 -14.33 27.88
N ARG A 428 -8.66 -13.33 27.94
CA ARG A 428 -9.08 -12.55 26.77
C ARG A 428 -7.92 -11.72 26.22
N VAL A 429 -7.20 -11.00 27.07
CA VAL A 429 -6.00 -10.23 26.68
C VAL A 429 -4.95 -11.14 26.05
N LYS A 430 -4.68 -12.31 26.66
CA LYS A 430 -3.76 -13.29 26.08
C LYS A 430 -4.18 -13.73 24.69
N SER A 431 -5.46 -14.06 24.50
CA SER A 431 -6.01 -14.45 23.19
C SER A 431 -5.82 -13.36 22.12
N LEU A 432 -5.94 -12.08 22.51
CA LEU A 432 -5.84 -10.95 21.56
C LEU A 432 -4.40 -10.54 21.28
N MET A 433 -3.49 -10.65 22.27
CA MET A 433 -2.17 -10.06 22.21
C MET A 433 -1.04 -11.09 22.02
N THR A 434 -1.27 -12.34 22.40
CA THR A 434 -0.23 -13.39 22.38
C THR A 434 -0.58 -14.53 21.41
N ASP A 435 -1.83 -14.98 21.42
CA ASP A 435 -2.29 -16.11 20.60
C ASP A 435 -2.73 -15.61 19.20
N VAL A 436 -1.89 -14.80 18.57
CA VAL A 436 -2.18 -14.20 17.26
C VAL A 436 -1.79 -15.18 16.15
N PRO A 437 -2.66 -15.43 15.14
CA PRO A 437 -2.30 -16.29 14.02
C PRO A 437 -1.21 -15.65 13.17
N ASP A 438 -0.32 -16.50 12.62
CA ASP A 438 0.65 -16.07 11.64
C ASP A 438 -0.02 -15.47 10.41
N LEU A 439 0.64 -14.48 9.81
CA LEU A 439 0.20 -13.85 8.58
C LEU A 439 0.65 -14.72 7.39
N PRO A 440 -0.26 -15.07 6.47
CA PRO A 440 0.07 -15.95 5.36
C PRO A 440 0.88 -15.24 4.27
N ASN A 441 1.68 -16.03 3.53
CA ASN A 441 2.28 -15.62 2.27
C ASN A 441 1.26 -15.78 1.13
N PHE A 442 1.08 -14.75 0.29
CA PHE A 442 0.06 -14.72 -0.77
C PHE A 442 0.62 -14.74 -2.19
N SER A 443 1.93 -14.68 -2.38
CA SER A 443 2.55 -14.30 -3.66
C SER A 443 2.79 -15.47 -4.61
N HIS A 444 1.87 -16.45 -4.72
CA HIS A 444 2.08 -17.66 -5.51
C HIS A 444 0.97 -17.91 -6.54
N PHE A 445 1.30 -17.75 -7.83
CA PHE A 445 0.42 -18.17 -8.94
C PHE A 445 0.59 -19.66 -9.28
N HIS A 446 -0.51 -20.32 -9.59
CA HIS A 446 -0.49 -21.69 -10.12
C HIS A 446 0.24 -21.72 -11.49
N PRO A 447 0.99 -22.79 -11.81
CA PRO A 447 1.74 -22.89 -13.08
C PRO A 447 0.90 -22.63 -14.35
N SER A 448 -0.39 -23.00 -14.35
CA SER A 448 -1.32 -22.73 -15.48
C SER A 448 -1.52 -21.23 -15.78
N PHE A 449 -1.25 -20.36 -14.83
CA PHE A 449 -1.35 -18.91 -14.98
C PHE A 449 0.02 -18.22 -15.06
N ARG A 450 1.10 -18.99 -15.21
CA ARG A 450 2.47 -18.47 -15.40
C ARG A 450 2.92 -18.76 -16.82
N GLY A 451 3.48 -17.74 -17.49
CA GLY A 451 4.02 -17.89 -18.84
C GLY A 451 5.27 -18.77 -18.88
N ASP A 452 6.03 -18.81 -17.79
CA ASP A 452 7.20 -19.66 -17.59
C ASP A 452 7.27 -20.10 -16.12
N ALA A 453 6.91 -21.34 -15.86
CA ALA A 453 6.93 -21.90 -14.51
C ALA A 453 8.35 -22.12 -13.95
N GLY A 454 9.36 -22.19 -14.83
CA GLY A 454 10.78 -22.34 -14.45
C GLY A 454 11.50 -21.02 -14.14
N ALA A 455 10.86 -19.88 -14.38
CA ALA A 455 11.45 -18.59 -14.14
C ALA A 455 11.68 -18.31 -12.65
N LYS A 456 12.70 -17.52 -12.34
CA LYS A 456 13.01 -17.04 -10.97
C LYS A 456 12.02 -16.02 -10.44
N THR A 457 11.26 -15.37 -11.33
CA THR A 457 10.20 -14.43 -11.00
C THR A 457 8.84 -15.11 -11.02
N ASN A 458 7.94 -14.72 -10.11
CA ASN A 458 6.65 -15.37 -9.88
C ASN A 458 5.46 -14.56 -10.42
N GLU A 459 5.67 -13.79 -11.50
CA GLU A 459 4.55 -13.08 -12.15
C GLU A 459 3.52 -14.06 -12.70
N GLY A 460 2.27 -13.61 -12.77
CA GLY A 460 1.18 -14.43 -13.28
C GLY A 460 0.16 -13.66 -14.10
N ASP A 461 -0.54 -14.38 -14.94
CA ASP A 461 -1.65 -13.87 -15.75
C ASP A 461 -2.92 -13.75 -14.89
N ILE A 462 -2.99 -12.67 -14.12
CA ILE A 462 -4.16 -12.37 -13.29
C ILE A 462 -5.44 -12.19 -14.12
N ARG A 463 -5.33 -11.73 -15.38
CA ARG A 463 -6.47 -11.54 -16.28
C ARG A 463 -7.11 -12.87 -16.63
N SER A 464 -6.32 -13.85 -17.05
CA SER A 464 -6.82 -15.21 -17.31
C SER A 464 -7.41 -15.85 -16.05
N GLY A 465 -6.76 -15.67 -14.89
CA GLY A 465 -7.28 -16.11 -13.59
C GLY A 465 -8.64 -15.49 -13.26
N PHE A 466 -8.77 -14.19 -13.47
CA PHE A 466 -10.03 -13.46 -13.23
C PHE A 466 -11.16 -13.93 -14.13
N TYR A 467 -10.90 -14.08 -15.43
CA TYR A 467 -11.92 -14.51 -16.38
C TYR A 467 -12.23 -16.02 -16.30
N ALA A 468 -11.38 -16.83 -15.71
CA ALA A 468 -11.71 -18.23 -15.41
C ALA A 468 -12.96 -18.36 -14.52
N ALA A 469 -13.23 -17.36 -13.67
CA ALA A 469 -14.45 -17.32 -12.86
C ALA A 469 -15.76 -17.16 -13.66
N TYR A 470 -15.69 -16.75 -14.92
CA TYR A 470 -16.86 -16.59 -15.79
C TYR A 470 -17.28 -17.92 -16.47
N ASP A 471 -16.40 -18.91 -16.47
CA ASP A 471 -16.72 -20.27 -16.91
C ASP A 471 -17.29 -21.07 -15.72
N ALA A 472 -18.61 -21.00 -15.51
CA ALA A 472 -19.25 -21.66 -14.39
C ALA A 472 -18.99 -23.19 -14.32
N PRO A 473 -19.00 -23.95 -15.42
CA PRO A 473 -18.60 -25.37 -15.41
C PRO A 473 -17.14 -25.60 -15.03
N GLY A 474 -16.27 -24.64 -15.31
CA GLY A 474 -14.84 -24.66 -14.95
C GLY A 474 -14.55 -24.29 -13.49
N CYS A 475 -15.59 -23.95 -12.70
CA CYS A 475 -15.46 -23.59 -11.30
C CYS A 475 -16.16 -24.60 -10.37
N GLU A 476 -15.70 -24.63 -9.13
CA GLU A 476 -16.32 -25.33 -8.01
C GLU A 476 -16.36 -24.45 -6.77
N PHE A 477 -17.21 -24.81 -5.81
CA PHE A 477 -17.31 -24.12 -4.53
C PHE A 477 -17.05 -25.11 -3.40
N ILE A 478 -16.20 -24.76 -2.46
CA ILE A 478 -15.89 -25.59 -1.29
C ILE A 478 -15.94 -24.71 -0.03
N ARG A 479 -16.72 -25.12 0.98
CA ARG A 479 -16.83 -24.40 2.24
C ARG A 479 -15.54 -24.49 3.06
N LEU A 480 -15.21 -23.44 3.82
CA LEU A 480 -14.00 -23.42 4.66
C LEU A 480 -13.94 -24.55 5.69
N GLY A 481 -15.08 -25.03 6.17
CA GLY A 481 -15.17 -26.14 7.11
C GLY A 481 -15.26 -27.54 6.45
N ASP A 482 -15.25 -27.62 5.12
CA ASP A 482 -15.33 -28.89 4.42
C ASP A 482 -14.00 -29.66 4.54
N PRO A 483 -14.03 -30.95 4.96
CA PRO A 483 -12.83 -31.81 5.02
C PRO A 483 -12.05 -31.93 3.70
N GLU A 484 -12.73 -31.70 2.58
CA GLU A 484 -12.11 -31.72 1.25
C GLU A 484 -11.00 -30.68 1.10
N ILE A 485 -11.13 -29.49 1.75
CA ILE A 485 -10.07 -28.47 1.77
C ILE A 485 -8.80 -29.07 2.40
N ASP A 486 -8.93 -29.62 3.61
CA ASP A 486 -7.77 -30.19 4.33
C ASP A 486 -7.18 -31.39 3.61
N ARG A 487 -8.00 -32.22 2.99
CA ARG A 487 -7.55 -33.33 2.15
C ARG A 487 -6.69 -32.83 0.97
N ARG A 488 -7.20 -31.85 0.22
CA ARG A 488 -6.51 -31.30 -0.96
C ARG A 488 -5.24 -30.54 -0.58
N LEU A 489 -5.23 -29.81 0.52
CA LEU A 489 -4.03 -29.14 1.00
C LEU A 489 -2.90 -30.13 1.35
N LYS A 490 -3.25 -31.33 1.84
CA LYS A 490 -2.26 -32.37 2.22
C LYS A 490 -1.80 -33.23 1.05
N ALA A 491 -2.71 -33.62 0.18
CA ALA A 491 -2.48 -34.65 -0.84
C ALA A 491 -2.75 -34.19 -2.27
N GLY A 492 -3.12 -32.94 -2.45
CA GLY A 492 -3.53 -32.41 -3.76
C GLY A 492 -4.92 -32.91 -4.21
N PRO A 493 -5.35 -32.47 -5.36
CA PRO A 493 -4.73 -31.44 -6.18
C PRO A 493 -4.83 -30.03 -5.57
N GLU A 494 -3.92 -29.14 -5.99
CA GLU A 494 -3.86 -27.77 -5.46
C GLU A 494 -5.21 -27.04 -5.58
N LEU A 495 -5.50 -26.25 -4.54
CA LEU A 495 -6.64 -25.33 -4.53
C LEU A 495 -6.22 -24.03 -5.21
N VAL A 496 -6.93 -23.62 -6.27
CA VAL A 496 -6.61 -22.40 -7.00
C VAL A 496 -7.79 -21.44 -6.96
N SER A 497 -7.57 -20.22 -6.46
CA SER A 497 -8.62 -19.22 -6.35
C SER A 497 -9.13 -18.76 -7.72
N ALA A 498 -10.45 -18.69 -7.88
CA ALA A 498 -11.11 -18.11 -9.05
C ALA A 498 -11.58 -16.67 -8.78
N SER A 499 -11.44 -16.15 -7.54
CA SER A 499 -11.96 -14.84 -7.16
C SER A 499 -10.99 -14.07 -6.29
N PHE A 500 -11.18 -12.74 -6.25
CA PHE A 500 -10.59 -11.93 -5.18
C PHE A 500 -11.37 -12.18 -3.89
N VAL A 501 -10.68 -12.53 -2.82
CA VAL A 501 -11.26 -12.64 -1.47
C VAL A 501 -10.67 -11.52 -0.61
N ILE A 502 -11.53 -10.57 -0.21
CA ILE A 502 -11.11 -9.34 0.46
C ILE A 502 -11.90 -9.18 1.76
N PRO A 503 -11.32 -9.57 2.90
CA PRO A 503 -11.93 -9.30 4.21
C PRO A 503 -11.81 -7.83 4.59
N TYR A 504 -12.78 -7.33 5.33
CA TYR A 504 -12.75 -6.00 5.92
C TYR A 504 -12.92 -6.08 7.44
N PRO A 505 -11.86 -5.90 8.22
CA PRO A 505 -10.46 -5.64 7.83
C PRO A 505 -9.74 -6.88 7.25
N PRO A 506 -8.57 -6.75 6.61
CA PRO A 506 -7.74 -5.55 6.44
C PRO A 506 -8.03 -4.70 5.19
N GLY A 507 -8.90 -5.15 4.27
CA GLY A 507 -9.30 -4.39 3.11
C GLY A 507 -8.40 -4.53 1.86
N PHE A 508 -7.49 -5.50 1.86
CA PHE A 508 -6.73 -5.95 0.68
C PHE A 508 -7.06 -7.42 0.35
N PRO A 509 -6.84 -7.88 -0.89
CA PRO A 509 -7.13 -9.26 -1.26
C PRO A 509 -6.21 -10.26 -0.55
N ILE A 510 -6.75 -11.20 0.21
CA ILE A 510 -5.99 -12.32 0.77
C ILE A 510 -5.88 -13.48 -0.23
N MET A 511 -6.81 -13.57 -1.20
CA MET A 511 -6.73 -14.45 -2.35
C MET A 511 -6.90 -13.65 -3.62
N VAL A 512 -6.13 -14.00 -4.63
CA VAL A 512 -6.16 -13.39 -5.97
C VAL A 512 -6.45 -14.47 -6.99
N PRO A 513 -7.27 -14.20 -8.02
CA PRO A 513 -7.55 -15.16 -9.07
C PRO A 513 -6.28 -15.73 -9.68
N GLY A 514 -6.23 -17.05 -9.84
CA GLY A 514 -5.06 -17.77 -10.36
C GLY A 514 -3.98 -18.12 -9.35
N GLN A 515 -4.09 -17.67 -8.09
CA GLN A 515 -3.15 -18.05 -7.03
C GLN A 515 -3.53 -19.36 -6.35
N VAL A 516 -2.52 -20.14 -5.99
CA VAL A 516 -2.65 -21.33 -5.14
C VAL A 516 -3.03 -20.90 -3.73
N ILE A 517 -3.96 -21.60 -3.13
CA ILE A 517 -4.38 -21.40 -1.76
C ILE A 517 -3.57 -22.34 -0.87
N THR A 518 -2.86 -21.78 0.09
CA THR A 518 -2.00 -22.51 1.04
C THR A 518 -2.74 -22.85 2.32
N GLN A 519 -2.19 -23.78 3.12
CA GLN A 519 -2.68 -24.11 4.46
C GLN A 519 -2.74 -22.85 5.34
N GLU A 520 -1.70 -22.01 5.30
CA GLU A 520 -1.61 -20.76 6.06
C GLU A 520 -2.76 -19.81 5.72
N THR A 521 -3.11 -19.70 4.42
CA THR A 521 -4.23 -18.87 3.97
C THR A 521 -5.57 -19.37 4.53
N ILE A 522 -5.79 -20.68 4.52
CA ILE A 522 -7.02 -21.29 5.08
C ILE A 522 -7.07 -21.15 6.60
N ASP A 523 -5.96 -21.37 7.28
CA ASP A 523 -5.88 -21.22 8.74
C ASP A 523 -6.12 -19.77 9.16
N PHE A 524 -5.57 -18.82 8.43
CA PHE A 524 -5.84 -17.40 8.62
C PHE A 524 -7.33 -17.08 8.40
N MET A 525 -7.92 -17.55 7.29
CA MET A 525 -9.35 -17.35 7.00
C MET A 525 -10.27 -17.93 8.08
N ARG A 526 -9.95 -19.12 8.60
CA ARG A 526 -10.71 -19.79 9.66
C ARG A 526 -10.65 -19.04 11.00
N LYS A 527 -9.58 -18.25 11.21
CA LYS A 527 -9.38 -17.44 12.43
C LYS A 527 -9.85 -16.00 12.29
N LEU A 528 -10.25 -15.57 11.07
CA LEU A 528 -10.80 -14.24 10.86
C LEU A 528 -12.16 -14.12 11.52
N ASP A 529 -12.27 -13.16 12.44
CA ASP A 529 -13.54 -12.75 13.04
C ASP A 529 -14.06 -11.49 12.32
N VAL A 530 -14.50 -11.67 11.06
CA VAL A 530 -15.02 -10.59 10.22
C VAL A 530 -16.38 -10.96 9.66
N LYS A 531 -17.30 -9.99 9.68
CA LYS A 531 -18.69 -10.19 9.24
C LYS A 531 -18.85 -10.10 7.73
N GLU A 532 -17.96 -9.39 7.05
CA GLU A 532 -18.06 -9.10 5.62
C GLU A 532 -16.74 -9.44 4.91
N ILE A 533 -16.82 -10.40 3.99
CA ILE A 533 -15.69 -10.80 3.14
C ILE A 533 -16.17 -10.72 1.70
N HIS A 534 -15.67 -9.71 0.96
CA HIS A 534 -15.97 -9.60 -0.47
C HIS A 534 -15.35 -10.77 -1.23
N GLY A 535 -16.14 -11.37 -2.14
CA GLY A 535 -15.71 -12.51 -2.96
C GLY A 535 -15.72 -13.86 -2.26
N TYR A 536 -16.28 -13.94 -1.05
CA TYR A 536 -16.55 -15.17 -0.33
C TYR A 536 -18.03 -15.27 0.03
N ASP A 537 -18.66 -16.38 -0.34
CA ASP A 537 -20.04 -16.68 0.06
C ASP A 537 -20.03 -17.72 1.19
N ALA A 538 -20.58 -17.36 2.35
CA ALA A 538 -20.61 -18.25 3.50
C ALA A 538 -21.43 -19.54 3.30
N LYS A 539 -22.38 -19.54 2.36
CA LYS A 539 -23.22 -20.72 2.03
C LYS A 539 -22.55 -21.64 1.01
N GLU A 540 -22.00 -21.03 -0.06
CA GLU A 540 -21.36 -21.76 -1.15
C GLU A 540 -19.89 -22.10 -0.83
N GLY A 541 -19.16 -21.17 -0.21
CA GLY A 541 -17.76 -21.31 0.14
C GLY A 541 -16.79 -20.54 -0.77
N LEU A 542 -15.57 -21.03 -0.87
CA LEU A 542 -14.52 -20.51 -1.76
C LEU A 542 -14.81 -20.92 -3.19
N LYS A 543 -14.77 -19.95 -4.10
CA LYS A 543 -14.84 -20.22 -5.54
C LYS A 543 -13.45 -20.57 -6.07
N LEU A 544 -13.33 -21.79 -6.61
CA LEU A 544 -12.07 -22.38 -7.04
C LEU A 544 -12.12 -22.74 -8.53
N VAL A 545 -10.96 -22.72 -9.18
CA VAL A 545 -10.83 -23.24 -10.56
C VAL A 545 -10.69 -24.76 -10.50
N ARG A 546 -11.52 -25.49 -11.26
CA ARG A 546 -11.45 -26.95 -11.35
C ARG A 546 -10.16 -27.41 -12.03
N ILE A 547 -9.69 -28.59 -11.66
CA ILE A 547 -8.44 -29.18 -12.18
C ILE A 547 -8.49 -29.35 -13.69
N GLU A 548 -9.63 -29.83 -14.21
CA GLU A 548 -9.82 -30.03 -15.64
C GLU A 548 -9.78 -28.70 -16.42
N ALA A 549 -10.20 -27.61 -15.80
CA ALA A 549 -10.10 -26.26 -16.37
C ALA A 549 -8.65 -25.75 -16.33
N LEU A 550 -7.92 -25.98 -15.23
CA LEU A 550 -6.48 -25.65 -15.14
C LEU A 550 -5.66 -26.33 -16.23
N ALA A 551 -5.93 -27.60 -16.51
CA ALA A 551 -5.26 -28.36 -17.57
C ALA A 551 -5.52 -27.82 -18.99
N LYS A 552 -6.64 -27.09 -19.19
CA LYS A 552 -6.97 -26.43 -20.46
C LYS A 552 -6.34 -25.05 -20.60
N ILE A 553 -6.25 -24.29 -19.51
CA ILE A 553 -5.71 -22.92 -19.48
C ILE A 553 -4.21 -22.91 -19.81
N GLY A 554 -3.44 -23.85 -19.28
CA GLY A 554 -1.98 -23.96 -19.51
C GLY A 554 -1.55 -24.40 -20.91
N LYS A 555 -2.50 -24.69 -21.82
CA LYS A 555 -2.16 -25.08 -23.20
C LYS A 555 -2.17 -23.86 -24.13
N PRO A 556 -1.17 -23.71 -25.04
CA PRO A 556 -1.24 -22.68 -26.08
C PRO A 556 -2.53 -22.86 -26.89
N LYS A 557 -3.34 -21.80 -26.99
CA LYS A 557 -4.54 -21.81 -27.83
C LYS A 557 -4.13 -22.10 -29.28
N PRO A 558 -4.70 -23.13 -29.96
CA PRO A 558 -4.49 -23.30 -31.38
C PRO A 558 -4.98 -22.03 -32.09
N GLY A 559 -4.11 -21.29 -32.77
CA GLY A 559 -4.47 -20.13 -33.57
C GLY A 559 -4.12 -18.76 -32.97
N ALA A 560 -3.29 -18.67 -31.96
CA ALA A 560 -2.74 -17.39 -31.56
C ALA A 560 -1.88 -16.79 -32.70
N ALA A 561 -2.33 -15.65 -33.22
CA ALA A 561 -1.70 -14.94 -34.32
C ALA A 561 -0.19 -14.70 -34.09
N PRO A 562 0.63 -14.66 -35.15
CA PRO A 562 2.06 -14.47 -35.02
C PRO A 562 2.37 -13.10 -34.40
N LYS A 563 3.39 -13.09 -33.55
CA LYS A 563 3.95 -11.89 -32.93
C LYS A 563 4.07 -10.78 -33.98
N LEU A 564 3.37 -9.68 -33.79
CA LEU A 564 3.66 -8.44 -34.50
C LEU A 564 5.14 -8.10 -34.30
N LYS A 565 5.91 -8.26 -35.35
CA LYS A 565 7.28 -7.75 -35.41
C LYS A 565 7.18 -6.23 -35.26
N ALA A 566 7.87 -5.68 -34.27
CA ALA A 566 8.05 -4.26 -34.17
C ALA A 566 8.58 -3.76 -35.51
N ALA A 567 7.86 -2.83 -36.14
CA ALA A 567 8.37 -2.07 -37.23
C ALA A 567 9.50 -1.18 -36.69
N SER A 568 10.67 -1.35 -37.29
CA SER A 568 11.89 -0.58 -37.04
C SER A 568 11.70 0.90 -37.30
#